data_7535458f3395a656f6e85cd100fe6cc4
#
_entry.id   7535458f3395a656f6e85cd100fe6cc4
#
_cell.length_a   1.000
_cell.length_b   1.000
_cell.length_c   1.000
_cell.angle_alpha   90.00
_cell.angle_beta   90.00
_cell.angle_gamma   90.00
#
_symmetry.space_group_name_H-M   'P 1'
#
loop_
_entity.id
_entity.type
_entity.pdbx_description
1 polymer ?
#
loop_
_entity_poly.entity_id
_entity_poly.type
_entity_poly.pdbx_seq_one_letter_code
_entity_poly.pdbx_strand_id
1 'polypeptide(L)'
;MITDHQPRMLHAMIRVRDLPRMLAFYCEVLGMREIRRIEMPELRRTLVFAGYGGHPSEAQVEFWHDWDDAGTAPTGGNATAAHESHLGIGVRDIHGCVRALAARGVRITREPAPIRAGGRVIAMLEDPEGHEVELL
;
A
#
# COMPACT_ATOMS: atom_id res chain seq x y z
N MET A 1 -12.56 -20.63 19.80
CA MET A 1 -12.13 -19.28 19.30
C MET A 1 -11.60 -19.44 17.89
N ILE A 2 -11.51 -18.36 17.11
CA ILE A 2 -10.98 -18.42 15.74
C ILE A 2 -9.55 -18.99 15.67
N THR A 3 -8.75 -18.85 16.72
CA THR A 3 -7.40 -19.38 16.84
C THR A 3 -7.33 -20.91 16.70
N ASP A 4 -8.41 -21.63 17.00
CA ASP A 4 -8.46 -23.08 16.87
C ASP A 4 -8.47 -23.52 15.39
N HIS A 5 -8.71 -22.59 14.47
CA HIS A 5 -8.77 -22.80 13.03
C HIS A 5 -7.54 -22.23 12.29
N GLN A 6 -6.46 -21.90 13.00
CA GLN A 6 -5.19 -21.39 12.44
C GLN A 6 -5.39 -20.18 11.47
N PRO A 7 -6.03 -19.11 11.93
CA PRO A 7 -6.28 -17.96 11.08
C PRO A 7 -4.97 -17.30 10.67
N ARG A 8 -4.98 -16.69 9.48
CA ARG A 8 -3.88 -15.87 8.97
C ARG A 8 -4.43 -14.69 8.20
N MET A 9 -3.70 -13.59 8.20
CA MET A 9 -4.02 -12.46 7.35
C MET A 9 -3.66 -12.80 5.90
N LEU A 10 -4.60 -12.63 4.98
CA LEU A 10 -4.38 -12.92 3.56
C LEU A 10 -4.08 -11.65 2.78
N HIS A 11 -4.89 -10.61 2.97
CA HIS A 11 -4.72 -9.33 2.29
C HIS A 11 -5.38 -8.19 3.06
N ALA A 12 -4.96 -6.97 2.72
CA ALA A 12 -5.68 -5.74 3.00
C ALA A 12 -6.07 -5.12 1.65
N MET A 13 -7.30 -4.63 1.54
CA MET A 13 -7.81 -4.05 0.30
C MET A 13 -7.63 -2.53 0.29
N ILE A 14 -7.20 -2.00 -0.87
CA ILE A 14 -7.17 -0.58 -1.19
C ILE A 14 -8.02 -0.36 -2.44
N ARG A 15 -8.95 0.57 -2.37
CA ARG A 15 -9.71 1.01 -3.54
C ARG A 15 -8.90 2.02 -4.32
N VAL A 16 -8.79 1.82 -5.65
CA VAL A 16 -7.96 2.64 -6.53
C VAL A 16 -8.74 3.09 -7.77
N ARG A 17 -8.44 4.28 -8.26
CA ARG A 17 -9.05 4.88 -9.45
C ARG A 17 -8.20 4.71 -10.70
N ASP A 18 -6.90 4.85 -10.56
CA ASP A 18 -5.91 4.69 -11.64
C ASP A 18 -5.05 3.46 -11.36
N LEU A 19 -5.59 2.29 -11.67
CA LEU A 19 -4.90 1.01 -11.40
C LEU A 19 -3.51 0.92 -12.04
N PRO A 20 -3.28 1.33 -13.30
CA PRO A 20 -1.94 1.31 -13.90
C PRO A 20 -0.94 2.17 -13.12
N ARG A 21 -1.32 3.38 -12.73
CA ARG A 21 -0.46 4.29 -11.96
C ARG A 21 -0.14 3.75 -10.58
N MET A 22 -1.12 3.14 -9.92
CA MET A 22 -0.94 2.52 -8.61
C MET A 22 -0.03 1.31 -8.68
N LEU A 23 -0.20 0.46 -9.71
CA LEU A 23 0.68 -0.69 -9.91
C LEU A 23 2.12 -0.26 -10.25
N ALA A 24 2.31 0.78 -11.05
CA ALA A 24 3.64 1.33 -11.29
C ALA A 24 4.29 1.79 -9.96
N PHE A 25 3.55 2.43 -9.08
CA PHE A 25 4.07 2.84 -7.77
C PHE A 25 4.41 1.62 -6.89
N TYR A 26 3.48 0.71 -6.66
CA TYR A 26 3.71 -0.41 -5.75
C TYR A 26 4.69 -1.45 -6.31
N CYS A 27 4.66 -1.70 -7.62
CA CYS A 27 5.53 -2.72 -8.22
C CYS A 27 6.89 -2.16 -8.67
N GLU A 28 6.93 -1.01 -9.37
CA GLU A 28 8.19 -0.49 -9.91
C GLU A 28 8.95 0.40 -8.92
N VAL A 29 8.23 1.13 -8.05
CA VAL A 29 8.87 2.02 -7.06
C VAL A 29 9.11 1.29 -5.74
N LEU A 30 8.09 0.63 -5.18
CA LEU A 30 8.20 -0.08 -3.89
C LEU A 30 8.68 -1.54 -4.04
N GLY A 31 8.82 -2.06 -5.26
CA GLY A 31 9.41 -3.38 -5.53
C GLY A 31 8.49 -4.57 -5.25
N MET A 32 7.19 -4.37 -5.15
CA MET A 32 6.24 -5.48 -5.09
C MET A 32 6.14 -6.17 -6.45
N ARG A 33 5.51 -7.33 -6.47
CA ARG A 33 5.16 -8.07 -7.68
C ARG A 33 3.66 -8.27 -7.75
N GLU A 34 3.09 -8.12 -8.94
CA GLU A 34 1.72 -8.59 -9.19
C GLU A 34 1.72 -10.12 -9.05
N ILE A 35 0.90 -10.63 -8.13
CA ILE A 35 0.82 -12.06 -7.81
C ILE A 35 -0.36 -12.68 -8.53
N ARG A 36 -1.47 -11.96 -8.58
CA ARG A 36 -2.71 -12.44 -9.20
C ARG A 36 -3.57 -11.27 -9.67
N ARG A 37 -4.23 -11.46 -10.79
CA ARG A 37 -5.22 -10.54 -11.35
C ARG A 37 -6.52 -11.28 -11.60
N ILE A 38 -7.64 -10.64 -11.30
CA ILE A 38 -8.99 -11.15 -11.57
C ILE A 38 -9.76 -10.05 -12.30
N GLU A 39 -10.17 -10.34 -13.52
CA GLU A 39 -11.08 -9.49 -14.28
C GLU A 39 -12.51 -9.99 -14.07
N MET A 40 -13.42 -9.07 -13.73
CA MET A 40 -14.84 -9.33 -13.53
C MET A 40 -15.66 -8.42 -14.45
N PRO A 41 -15.79 -8.76 -15.76
CA PRO A 41 -16.49 -7.92 -16.72
C PRO A 41 -17.95 -7.65 -16.37
N GLU A 42 -18.61 -8.63 -15.79
CA GLU A 42 -20.00 -8.54 -15.35
C GLU A 42 -20.21 -7.51 -14.22
N LEU A 43 -19.16 -7.25 -13.43
CA LEU A 43 -19.16 -6.24 -12.36
C LEU A 43 -18.40 -4.96 -12.77
N ARG A 44 -17.86 -4.93 -13.99
CA ARG A 44 -17.00 -3.85 -14.50
C ARG A 44 -15.87 -3.52 -13.52
N ARG A 45 -15.10 -4.55 -13.13
CA ARG A 45 -14.13 -4.48 -12.04
C ARG A 45 -12.89 -5.30 -12.33
N THR A 46 -11.76 -4.80 -11.85
CA THR A 46 -10.48 -5.51 -11.80
C THR A 46 -9.99 -5.58 -10.36
N LEU A 47 -9.57 -6.76 -9.93
CA LEU A 47 -8.85 -6.97 -8.68
C LEU A 47 -7.41 -7.36 -8.99
N VAL A 48 -6.44 -6.75 -8.31
CA VAL A 48 -5.03 -7.12 -8.43
C VAL A 48 -4.46 -7.33 -7.04
N PHE A 49 -3.79 -8.45 -6.85
CA PHE A 49 -3.07 -8.77 -5.62
C PHE A 49 -1.58 -8.60 -5.85
N ALA A 50 -0.93 -7.78 -5.04
CA ALA A 50 0.50 -7.55 -5.10
C ALA A 50 1.16 -7.73 -3.73
N GLY A 51 2.44 -8.07 -3.75
CA GLY A 51 3.24 -8.28 -2.54
C GLY A 51 4.67 -8.62 -2.90
N TYR A 52 5.49 -8.90 -1.90
CA TYR A 52 6.89 -9.24 -2.14
C TYR A 52 7.09 -10.71 -2.54
N GLY A 53 6.10 -11.57 -2.24
CA GLY A 53 6.04 -12.94 -2.75
C GLY A 53 7.13 -13.87 -2.22
N GLY A 54 7.63 -13.60 -1.02
CA GLY A 54 8.67 -14.40 -0.42
C GLY A 54 8.17 -15.70 0.24
N HIS A 55 6.92 -15.71 0.70
CA HIS A 55 6.34 -16.85 1.39
C HIS A 55 4.83 -16.95 1.16
N PRO A 56 4.24 -18.16 1.07
CA PRO A 56 2.78 -18.34 0.86
C PRO A 56 1.90 -17.75 1.98
N SER A 57 2.48 -17.45 3.15
CA SER A 57 1.77 -16.84 4.27
C SER A 57 1.93 -15.32 4.35
N GLU A 58 2.64 -14.69 3.42
CA GLU A 58 2.72 -13.23 3.39
C GLU A 58 1.37 -12.62 3.05
N ALA A 59 1.02 -11.58 3.81
CA ALA A 59 -0.13 -10.76 3.48
C ALA A 59 0.13 -9.96 2.19
N GLN A 60 -0.90 -9.80 1.37
CA GLN A 60 -0.85 -9.09 0.10
C GLN A 60 -1.65 -7.80 0.20
N VAL A 61 -1.40 -6.87 -0.71
CA VAL A 61 -2.31 -5.75 -0.96
C VAL A 61 -3.24 -6.15 -2.10
N GLU A 62 -4.54 -6.02 -1.88
CA GLU A 62 -5.55 -6.16 -2.92
C GLU A 62 -5.92 -4.77 -3.43
N PHE A 63 -5.68 -4.51 -4.69
CA PHE A 63 -6.14 -3.31 -5.39
C PHE A 63 -7.49 -3.59 -6.04
N TRP A 64 -8.49 -2.83 -5.63
CA TRP A 64 -9.84 -2.90 -6.14
C TRP A 64 -10.10 -1.73 -7.07
N HIS A 65 -10.31 -2.00 -8.35
CA HIS A 65 -10.56 -0.98 -9.36
C HIS A 65 -11.92 -1.21 -10.04
N ASP A 66 -12.84 -0.29 -9.81
CA ASP A 66 -14.10 -0.23 -10.56
C ASP A 66 -13.89 0.61 -11.82
N TRP A 67 -14.22 0.06 -13.00
CA TRP A 67 -13.92 0.69 -14.30
C TRP A 67 -14.63 2.01 -14.52
N ASP A 68 -15.77 2.20 -13.85
CA ASP A 68 -16.58 3.42 -13.96
C ASP A 68 -16.18 4.49 -12.92
N ASP A 69 -15.21 4.22 -12.08
CA ASP A 69 -14.77 5.10 -10.97
C ASP A 69 -13.75 6.17 -11.41
N ALA A 70 -13.52 6.27 -12.72
CA ALA A 70 -12.59 7.25 -13.29
C ALA A 70 -13.05 8.69 -13.01
N GLY A 71 -12.56 9.28 -11.92
CA GLY A 71 -12.73 10.70 -11.63
C GLY A 71 -13.44 11.06 -10.34
N THR A 72 -14.06 10.14 -9.63
CA THR A 72 -14.58 10.45 -8.29
C THR A 72 -13.45 10.40 -7.26
N ALA A 73 -13.46 11.34 -6.32
CA ALA A 73 -12.48 11.33 -5.22
C ALA A 73 -12.52 9.99 -4.48
N PRO A 74 -11.39 9.48 -3.95
CA PRO A 74 -11.40 8.26 -3.17
C PRO A 74 -12.43 8.40 -2.06
N THR A 75 -13.43 7.56 -2.08
CA THR A 75 -14.42 7.50 -1.00
C THR A 75 -13.86 6.84 0.26
N GLY A 76 -12.58 6.54 0.28
CA GLY A 76 -11.84 6.02 1.42
C GLY A 76 -10.90 7.02 2.07
N GLY A 77 -10.60 8.10 1.40
CA GLY A 77 -9.84 9.21 1.96
C GLY A 77 -10.79 10.34 2.32
N ASN A 78 -11.42 10.28 3.46
CA ASN A 78 -11.87 11.52 4.08
C ASN A 78 -10.62 12.38 4.25
N ALA A 79 -10.57 13.53 3.60
CA ALA A 79 -9.50 14.52 3.79
C ALA A 79 -9.34 14.94 5.28
N THR A 80 -10.26 14.53 6.14
CA THR A 80 -10.25 14.76 7.58
C THR A 80 -10.02 13.50 8.43
N ALA A 81 -10.15 12.29 7.82
CA ALA A 81 -9.89 10.99 8.48
C ALA A 81 -8.75 10.21 7.79
N ALA A 82 -8.07 10.82 6.83
CA ALA A 82 -7.08 10.18 5.97
C ALA A 82 -5.82 9.71 6.70
N HIS A 83 -5.65 10.03 7.97
CA HIS A 83 -4.41 9.77 8.69
C HIS A 83 -4.50 8.62 9.70
N GLU A 84 -5.60 7.89 9.72
CA GLU A 84 -5.78 6.83 10.73
C GLU A 84 -5.48 5.43 10.20
N SER A 85 -5.34 5.24 8.89
CA SER A 85 -5.00 3.95 8.30
C SER A 85 -3.87 4.06 7.29
N HIS A 86 -2.91 3.14 7.38
CA HIS A 86 -1.76 3.08 6.48
C HIS A 86 -1.32 1.64 6.27
N LEU A 87 -0.54 1.40 5.23
CA LEU A 87 0.18 0.15 5.03
C LEU A 87 1.57 0.25 5.66
N GLY A 88 1.95 -0.71 6.49
CA GLY A 88 3.29 -0.81 7.05
C GLY A 88 4.19 -1.70 6.21
N ILE A 89 5.36 -1.19 5.80
CA ILE A 89 6.36 -1.92 5.01
C ILE A 89 7.70 -1.91 5.76
N GLY A 90 8.16 -3.09 6.15
CA GLY A 90 9.46 -3.25 6.79
C GLY A 90 10.61 -3.09 5.79
N VAL A 91 11.60 -2.26 6.13
CA VAL A 91 12.81 -2.05 5.34
C VAL A 91 14.06 -2.18 6.19
N ARG A 92 15.19 -2.60 5.59
CA ARG A 92 16.45 -2.78 6.34
C ARG A 92 17.16 -1.46 6.64
N ASP A 93 17.15 -0.53 5.68
CA ASP A 93 17.78 0.80 5.79
C ASP A 93 16.75 1.86 5.45
N ILE A 94 16.05 2.34 6.46
CA ILE A 94 14.98 3.33 6.30
C ILE A 94 15.49 4.67 5.75
N HIS A 95 16.67 5.12 6.19
CA HIS A 95 17.24 6.38 5.72
C HIS A 95 17.67 6.29 4.24
N GLY A 96 18.32 5.18 3.86
CA GLY A 96 18.68 4.94 2.46
C GLY A 96 17.45 4.77 1.57
N CYS A 97 16.45 4.04 2.06
CA CYS A 97 15.19 3.85 1.35
C CYS A 97 14.47 5.18 1.09
N VAL A 98 14.29 6.01 2.11
CA VAL A 98 13.63 7.32 1.97
C VAL A 98 14.37 8.21 0.98
N ARG A 99 15.71 8.31 1.06
CA ARG A 99 16.50 9.09 0.09
C ARG A 99 16.29 8.60 -1.36
N ALA A 100 16.30 7.28 -1.56
CA ALA A 100 16.09 6.69 -2.89
C ALA A 100 14.68 6.97 -3.43
N LEU A 101 13.66 6.88 -2.58
CA LEU A 101 12.26 7.17 -2.94
C LEU A 101 12.06 8.66 -3.24
N ALA A 102 12.61 9.55 -2.41
CA ALA A 102 12.55 10.99 -2.63
C ALA A 102 13.23 11.39 -3.96
N ALA A 103 14.38 10.78 -4.29
CA ALA A 103 15.05 10.99 -5.57
C ALA A 103 14.22 10.54 -6.79
N ARG A 104 13.26 9.66 -6.61
CA ARG A 104 12.30 9.22 -7.61
C ARG A 104 11.00 10.04 -7.61
N GLY A 105 10.95 11.12 -6.82
CA GLY A 105 9.78 12.01 -6.74
C GLY A 105 8.65 11.51 -5.85
N VAL A 106 8.88 10.49 -5.02
CA VAL A 106 7.88 10.05 -4.04
C VAL A 106 7.71 11.12 -2.97
N ARG A 107 6.47 11.43 -2.64
CA ARG A 107 6.16 12.40 -1.59
C ARG A 107 6.40 11.78 -0.22
N ILE A 108 7.41 12.27 0.48
CA ILE A 108 7.70 11.93 1.87
C ILE A 108 6.90 12.88 2.76
N THR A 109 6.01 12.36 3.57
CA THR A 109 5.15 13.14 4.49
C THR A 109 5.75 13.23 5.88
N ARG A 110 6.62 12.28 6.23
CA ARG A 110 7.40 12.30 7.46
C ARG A 110 8.79 11.70 7.21
N GLU A 111 9.82 12.50 7.47
CA GLU A 111 11.21 12.02 7.43
C GLU A 111 11.48 10.96 8.52
N PRO A 112 12.47 10.08 8.31
CA PRO A 112 12.83 9.06 9.28
C PRO A 112 13.14 9.66 10.65
N ALA A 113 12.32 9.36 11.63
CA ALA A 113 12.49 9.82 13.00
C ALA A 113 11.87 8.82 13.99
N PRO A 114 12.35 8.76 15.22
CA PRO A 114 11.72 7.95 16.26
C PRO A 114 10.27 8.40 16.52
N ILE A 115 9.36 7.45 16.74
CA ILE A 115 7.97 7.75 17.16
C ILE A 115 7.97 8.49 18.52
N ARG A 116 8.90 8.09 19.39
CA ARG A 116 9.15 8.67 20.73
C ARG A 116 10.61 8.50 21.07
N ALA A 117 11.09 9.18 22.11
CA ALA A 117 12.46 9.02 22.59
C ALA A 117 12.80 7.55 22.82
N GLY A 118 13.87 7.06 22.16
CA GLY A 118 14.30 5.65 22.20
C GLY A 118 13.37 4.68 21.49
N GLY A 119 12.36 5.16 20.78
CA GLY A 119 11.41 4.35 20.03
C GLY A 119 11.92 3.96 18.65
N ARG A 120 11.10 3.13 17.95
CA ARG A 120 11.37 2.72 16.57
C ARG A 120 11.38 3.93 15.65
N VAL A 121 12.33 3.96 14.73
CA VAL A 121 12.37 4.94 13.64
C VAL A 121 11.34 4.54 12.60
N ILE A 122 10.51 5.49 12.22
CA ILE A 122 9.54 5.34 11.12
C ILE A 122 9.67 6.51 10.15
N ALA A 123 9.18 6.31 8.94
CA ALA A 123 8.95 7.35 7.95
C ALA A 123 7.58 7.17 7.32
N MET A 124 6.99 8.26 6.80
CA MET A 124 5.72 8.20 6.10
C MET A 124 5.87 8.75 4.69
N LEU A 125 5.17 8.14 3.76
CA LEU A 125 5.08 8.60 2.37
C LEU A 125 3.65 8.42 1.86
N GLU A 126 3.34 9.08 0.76
CA GLU A 126 2.05 8.93 0.09
C GLU A 126 2.22 8.21 -1.25
N ASP A 127 1.26 7.35 -1.56
CA ASP A 127 1.09 6.80 -2.89
C ASP A 127 0.46 7.84 -3.85
N PRO A 128 0.35 7.54 -5.17
CA PRO A 128 -0.17 8.49 -6.14
C PRO A 128 -1.63 8.94 -5.91
N GLU A 129 -2.39 8.22 -5.12
CA GLU A 129 -3.79 8.57 -4.78
C GLU A 129 -3.95 9.10 -3.34
N GLY A 130 -2.83 9.27 -2.60
CA GLY A 130 -2.81 9.87 -1.28
C GLY A 130 -3.03 8.90 -0.12
N HIS A 131 -2.93 7.59 -0.35
CA HIS A 131 -2.91 6.65 0.76
C HIS A 131 -1.53 6.69 1.44
N GLU A 132 -1.53 6.63 2.76
CA GLU A 132 -0.28 6.63 3.51
C GLU A 132 0.38 5.24 3.52
N VAL A 133 1.71 5.26 3.42
CA VAL A 133 2.56 4.08 3.60
C VAL A 133 3.60 4.40 4.66
N GLU A 134 3.63 3.60 5.71
CA GLU A 134 4.64 3.66 6.77
C GLU A 134 5.83 2.76 6.42
N LEU A 135 7.03 3.31 6.48
CA LEU A 135 8.28 2.54 6.46
C LEU A 135 8.78 2.35 7.88
N LEU A 136 9.24 1.11 8.18
CA LEU A 136 9.69 0.77 9.52
C LEU A 136 10.73 -0.38 9.53
#